data_cae052768b297b8f49855a3848d80777
#
_entry.id   cae052768b297b8f49855a3848d80777
#
_cell.length_a   1.000
_cell.length_b   1.000
_cell.length_c   1.000
_cell.angle_alpha   90.00
_cell.angle_beta   90.00
_cell.angle_gamma   90.00
#
_symmetry.space_group_name_H-M   'P 1'
#
loop_
_entity.id
_entity.type
_entity.pdbx_description
1 polymer ?
#
loop_
_entity_poly.entity_id
_entity_poly.type
_entity_poly.pdbx_seq_one_letter_code
_entity_poly.pdbx_strand_id
1 'polypeptide(L)'
;MEERQDQKVIRINLLQVSMTLGTYLGIYITLVYLVTAMTVKYANLTLIAIPMILGIPVVAYMLIRHFRDENCKPFFPFPVSWIITILTFLFATALSCMVAYLYLRFIDHGAFAAGLMEHLEIMIQTFQAEAQTFTDPAQLEQYDKAMELMRQSVTWFCSLPASGVTKQLIQSSLMWGNILSLIIALITAKKLRIK
;
A
#
# COMPACT_ATOMS: atom_id res chain seq x y z
N MET A 1 3.64 -48.61 -27.20
CA MET A 1 4.25 -47.30 -27.53
C MET A 1 3.69 -46.30 -26.55
N GLU A 2 4.39 -46.12 -25.44
CA GLU A 2 4.03 -45.09 -24.45
C GLU A 2 4.52 -43.75 -24.97
N GLU A 3 3.60 -42.89 -25.35
CA GLU A 3 3.85 -41.47 -25.55
C GLU A 3 4.32 -40.89 -24.20
N ARG A 4 5.63 -40.75 -24.03
CA ARG A 4 6.16 -39.81 -23.04
C ARG A 4 5.73 -38.43 -23.45
N GLN A 5 4.64 -37.97 -22.89
CA GLN A 5 4.34 -36.56 -22.86
C GLN A 5 5.52 -35.88 -22.19
N ASP A 6 6.36 -35.24 -22.98
CA ASP A 6 7.40 -34.34 -22.51
C ASP A 6 6.75 -33.29 -21.61
N GLN A 7 6.79 -33.53 -20.32
CA GLN A 7 6.48 -32.50 -19.33
C GLN A 7 7.52 -31.41 -19.51
N LYS A 8 7.20 -30.45 -20.33
CA LYS A 8 7.96 -29.20 -20.46
C LYS A 8 8.00 -28.56 -19.08
N VAL A 9 9.05 -28.86 -18.31
CA VAL A 9 9.31 -28.19 -17.02
C VAL A 9 9.55 -26.73 -17.35
N ILE A 10 8.50 -25.93 -17.27
CA ILE A 10 8.59 -24.50 -17.41
C ILE A 10 9.40 -24.01 -16.20
N ARG A 11 10.67 -23.73 -16.40
CA ARG A 11 11.50 -23.06 -15.41
C ARG A 11 10.98 -21.64 -15.27
N ILE A 12 10.04 -21.44 -14.37
CA ILE A 12 9.52 -20.10 -14.06
C ILE A 12 10.65 -19.33 -13.39
N ASN A 13 11.14 -18.30 -14.03
CA ASN A 13 12.05 -17.36 -13.40
C ASN A 13 11.24 -16.48 -12.44
N LEU A 14 11.16 -16.90 -11.15
CA LEU A 14 10.38 -16.24 -10.10
C LEU A 14 10.70 -14.74 -10.00
N LEU A 15 11.98 -14.38 -10.17
CA LEU A 15 12.40 -12.99 -10.09
C LEU A 15 11.82 -12.16 -11.24
N GLN A 16 11.93 -12.65 -12.48
CA GLN A 16 11.44 -11.94 -13.65
C GLN A 16 9.92 -11.74 -13.61
N VAL A 17 9.21 -12.78 -13.20
CA VAL A 17 7.75 -12.73 -13.01
C VAL A 17 7.39 -11.68 -11.96
N SER A 18 8.03 -11.74 -10.80
CA SER A 18 7.76 -10.80 -9.71
C SER A 18 8.11 -9.36 -10.07
N MET A 19 9.15 -9.13 -10.87
CA MET A 19 9.48 -7.81 -11.41
C MET A 19 8.36 -7.29 -12.33
N THR A 20 7.87 -8.12 -13.24
CA THR A 20 6.78 -7.73 -14.15
C THR A 20 5.50 -7.42 -13.39
N LEU A 21 5.06 -8.31 -12.50
CA LEU A 21 3.87 -8.10 -11.67
C LEU A 21 4.05 -6.89 -10.73
N GLY A 22 5.26 -6.75 -10.15
CA GLY A 22 5.63 -5.63 -9.30
C GLY A 22 5.61 -4.29 -10.02
N THR A 23 5.97 -4.26 -11.30
CA THR A 23 5.87 -3.05 -12.13
C THR A 23 4.41 -2.63 -12.32
N TYR A 24 3.51 -3.55 -12.66
CA TYR A 24 2.08 -3.23 -12.79
C TYR A 24 1.48 -2.74 -11.47
N LEU A 25 1.74 -3.45 -10.38
CA LEU A 25 1.29 -3.06 -9.05
C LEU A 25 1.92 -1.73 -8.61
N GLY A 26 3.20 -1.51 -8.91
CA GLY A 26 3.92 -0.29 -8.59
C GLY A 26 3.39 0.94 -9.32
N ILE A 27 3.00 0.80 -10.59
CA ILE A 27 2.32 1.87 -11.33
C ILE A 27 1.00 2.22 -10.64
N TYR A 28 0.21 1.21 -10.26
CA TYR A 28 -1.04 1.44 -9.55
C TYR A 28 -0.84 2.15 -8.21
N ILE A 29 0.12 1.68 -7.38
CA ILE A 29 0.45 2.32 -6.08
C ILE A 29 0.95 3.75 -6.29
N THR A 30 1.75 3.99 -7.34
CA THR A 30 2.20 5.34 -7.70
C THR A 30 1.03 6.28 -7.99
N LEU A 31 0.03 5.81 -8.76
CA LEU A 31 -1.18 6.60 -9.00
C LEU A 31 -1.95 6.86 -7.71
N VAL A 32 -2.06 5.87 -6.83
CA VAL A 32 -2.67 6.04 -5.49
C VAL A 32 -1.94 7.13 -4.70
N TYR A 33 -0.62 7.11 -4.65
CA TYR A 33 0.17 8.12 -3.94
C TYR A 33 -0.01 9.53 -4.52
N LEU A 34 -0.01 9.66 -5.85
CA LEU A 34 -0.22 10.95 -6.50
C LEU A 34 -1.63 11.50 -6.24
N VAL A 35 -2.65 10.65 -6.34
CA VAL A 35 -4.03 11.06 -6.03
C VAL A 35 -4.14 11.44 -4.55
N THR A 36 -3.57 10.65 -3.64
CA THR A 36 -3.57 10.95 -2.20
C THR A 36 -2.82 12.25 -1.90
N ALA A 37 -1.69 12.53 -2.54
CA ALA A 37 -1.00 13.81 -2.39
C ALA A 37 -1.85 15.00 -2.87
N MET A 38 -2.66 14.79 -3.92
CA MET A 38 -3.57 15.82 -4.43
C MET A 38 -4.80 16.04 -3.54
N THR A 39 -5.21 15.08 -2.69
CA THR A 39 -6.36 15.27 -1.77
C THR A 39 -6.11 16.40 -0.79
N VAL A 40 -4.86 16.65 -0.45
CA VAL A 40 -4.45 17.75 0.43
C VAL A 40 -4.86 19.11 -0.14
N LYS A 41 -4.81 19.26 -1.47
CA LYS A 41 -5.21 20.49 -2.16
C LYS A 41 -6.69 20.48 -2.59
N TYR A 42 -7.23 19.29 -2.90
CA TYR A 42 -8.58 19.12 -3.43
C TYR A 42 -9.31 18.06 -2.63
N ALA A 43 -10.03 18.48 -1.58
CA ALA A 43 -10.74 17.58 -0.65
C ALA A 43 -11.69 16.58 -1.35
N ASN A 44 -12.30 16.98 -2.47
CA ASN A 44 -13.20 16.10 -3.25
C ASN A 44 -12.51 14.84 -3.80
N LEU A 45 -11.18 14.87 -3.98
CA LEU A 45 -10.43 13.68 -4.43
C LEU A 45 -10.35 12.61 -3.36
N THR A 46 -10.65 12.90 -2.11
CA THR A 46 -10.70 11.91 -1.02
C THR A 46 -11.68 10.78 -1.33
N LEU A 47 -12.82 11.09 -1.96
CA LEU A 47 -13.82 10.09 -2.38
C LEU A 47 -13.26 9.08 -3.39
N ILE A 48 -12.25 9.48 -4.18
CA ILE A 48 -11.57 8.62 -5.15
C ILE A 48 -10.36 7.93 -4.50
N ALA A 49 -9.62 8.64 -3.65
CA ALA A 49 -8.43 8.11 -3.01
C ALA A 49 -8.72 6.90 -2.10
N ILE A 50 -9.79 6.97 -1.30
CA ILE A 50 -10.16 5.87 -0.38
C ILE A 50 -10.39 4.55 -1.12
N PRO A 51 -11.27 4.45 -2.14
CA PRO A 51 -11.46 3.20 -2.88
C PRO A 51 -10.20 2.76 -3.64
N MET A 52 -9.35 3.68 -4.09
CA MET A 52 -8.08 3.32 -4.70
C MET A 52 -7.11 2.68 -3.69
N ILE A 53 -7.02 3.20 -2.48
CA ILE A 53 -6.19 2.60 -1.41
C ILE A 53 -6.71 1.20 -1.06
N LEU A 54 -8.03 1.05 -0.89
CA LEU A 54 -8.66 -0.26 -0.64
C LEU A 54 -8.54 -1.21 -1.83
N GLY A 55 -8.32 -0.69 -3.03
CA GLY A 55 -8.07 -1.45 -4.25
C GLY A 55 -6.70 -2.13 -4.31
N ILE A 56 -5.70 -1.68 -3.54
CA ILE A 56 -4.33 -2.24 -3.59
C ILE A 56 -4.32 -3.76 -3.38
N PRO A 57 -4.91 -4.31 -2.31
CA PRO A 57 -4.94 -5.76 -2.11
C PRO A 57 -5.74 -6.51 -3.19
N VAL A 58 -6.78 -5.89 -3.74
CA VAL A 58 -7.60 -6.47 -4.80
C VAL A 58 -6.80 -6.57 -6.11
N VAL A 59 -6.12 -5.50 -6.51
CA VAL A 59 -5.27 -5.48 -7.71
C VAL A 59 -4.12 -6.48 -7.55
N ALA A 60 -3.45 -6.52 -6.40
CA ALA A 60 -2.40 -7.49 -6.13
C ALA A 60 -2.92 -8.94 -6.23
N TYR A 61 -4.08 -9.23 -5.64
CA TYR A 61 -4.72 -10.54 -5.75
C TYR A 61 -5.04 -10.90 -7.20
N MET A 62 -5.61 -9.97 -7.96
CA MET A 62 -5.96 -10.20 -9.37
C MET A 62 -4.74 -10.51 -10.22
N LEU A 63 -3.64 -9.78 -10.04
CA LEU A 63 -2.37 -10.01 -10.75
C LEU A 63 -1.80 -11.40 -10.46
N ILE A 64 -1.71 -11.78 -9.18
CA ILE A 64 -1.18 -13.10 -8.78
C ILE A 64 -2.10 -14.23 -9.26
N ARG A 65 -3.41 -14.06 -9.16
CA ARG A 65 -4.38 -15.03 -9.66
C ARG A 65 -4.29 -15.22 -11.17
N HIS A 66 -4.22 -14.13 -11.91
CA HIS A 66 -4.09 -14.16 -13.38
C HIS A 66 -2.81 -14.90 -13.77
N PHE A 67 -1.68 -14.55 -13.19
CA PHE A 67 -0.42 -15.26 -13.41
C PHE A 67 -0.53 -16.76 -13.11
N ARG A 68 -1.13 -17.13 -11.94
CA ARG A 68 -1.35 -18.52 -11.57
C ARG A 68 -2.19 -19.27 -12.63
N ASP A 69 -3.28 -18.65 -13.07
CA ASP A 69 -4.25 -19.30 -13.94
C ASP A 69 -3.70 -19.49 -15.37
N GLU A 70 -2.74 -18.67 -15.79
CA GLU A 70 -2.07 -18.80 -17.08
C GLU A 70 -0.87 -19.77 -17.06
N ASN A 71 -0.03 -19.68 -16.02
CA ASN A 71 1.30 -20.28 -16.05
C ASN A 71 1.47 -21.48 -15.09
N CYS A 72 0.58 -21.65 -14.10
CA CYS A 72 0.78 -22.60 -13.01
C CYS A 72 -0.35 -23.63 -12.86
N LYS A 73 -0.93 -24.12 -13.97
CA LYS A 73 -1.91 -25.22 -13.92
C LYS A 73 -1.19 -26.58 -13.96
N PRO A 74 -1.60 -27.55 -13.17
CA PRO A 74 -2.71 -27.60 -12.19
C PRO A 74 -2.31 -27.24 -10.74
N PHE A 75 -1.02 -26.99 -10.46
CA PHE A 75 -0.48 -26.90 -9.10
C PHE A 75 0.24 -25.56 -8.87
N PHE A 76 -0.10 -24.89 -7.78
CA PHE A 76 0.55 -23.65 -7.33
C PHE A 76 0.72 -23.70 -5.80
N PRO A 77 1.87 -24.21 -5.31
CA PRO A 77 2.09 -24.41 -3.88
C PRO A 77 2.18 -23.07 -3.13
N PHE A 78 1.72 -23.07 -1.89
CA PHE A 78 1.74 -21.90 -1.02
C PHE A 78 3.12 -21.20 -0.93
N PRO A 79 4.26 -21.90 -0.72
CA PRO A 79 5.54 -21.20 -0.62
C PRO A 79 5.92 -20.43 -1.89
N VAL A 80 5.63 -20.99 -3.06
CA VAL A 80 5.89 -20.32 -4.35
C VAL A 80 4.99 -19.10 -4.51
N SER A 81 3.69 -19.24 -4.19
CA SER A 81 2.75 -18.11 -4.21
C SER A 81 3.21 -16.99 -3.27
N TRP A 82 3.64 -17.36 -2.07
CA TRP A 82 4.10 -16.39 -1.07
C TRP A 82 5.35 -15.63 -1.51
N ILE A 83 6.38 -16.35 -2.00
CA ILE A 83 7.62 -15.74 -2.48
C ILE A 83 7.34 -14.79 -3.65
N ILE A 84 6.54 -15.21 -4.64
CA ILE A 84 6.16 -14.35 -5.78
C ILE A 84 5.46 -13.10 -5.28
N THR A 85 4.51 -13.24 -4.34
CA THR A 85 3.74 -12.10 -3.83
C THR A 85 4.60 -11.13 -3.03
N ILE A 86 5.48 -11.61 -2.15
CA ILE A 86 6.43 -10.76 -1.40
C ILE A 86 7.32 -9.98 -2.37
N LEU A 87 7.94 -10.67 -3.34
CA LEU A 87 8.80 -10.02 -4.32
C LEU A 87 8.02 -9.01 -5.17
N THR A 88 6.78 -9.31 -5.53
CA THR A 88 5.90 -8.37 -6.24
C THR A 88 5.67 -7.09 -5.43
N PHE A 89 5.35 -7.19 -4.14
CA PHE A 89 5.22 -6.03 -3.27
C PHE A 89 6.54 -5.28 -3.08
N LEU A 90 7.67 -5.98 -2.98
CA LEU A 90 8.99 -5.37 -2.87
C LEU A 90 9.31 -4.49 -4.09
N PHE A 91 9.13 -5.02 -5.30
CA PHE A 91 9.37 -4.28 -6.54
C PHE A 91 8.37 -3.13 -6.72
N ALA A 92 7.09 -3.36 -6.38
CA ALA A 92 6.07 -2.31 -6.40
C ALA A 92 6.41 -1.17 -5.45
N THR A 93 6.83 -1.47 -4.23
CA THR A 93 7.27 -0.48 -3.23
C THR A 93 8.49 0.29 -3.72
N ALA A 94 9.51 -0.40 -4.25
CA ALA A 94 10.71 0.25 -4.75
C ALA A 94 10.38 1.27 -5.87
N LEU A 95 9.54 0.87 -6.83
CA LEU A 95 9.12 1.75 -7.93
C LEU A 95 8.31 2.95 -7.43
N SER A 96 7.26 2.70 -6.63
CA SER A 96 6.36 3.75 -6.16
C SER A 96 7.04 4.73 -5.21
N CYS A 97 7.93 4.26 -4.32
CA CYS A 97 8.68 5.12 -3.42
C CYS A 97 9.75 5.95 -4.15
N MET A 98 10.33 5.42 -5.23
CA MET A 98 11.24 6.21 -6.07
C MET A 98 10.49 7.39 -6.71
N VAL A 99 9.32 7.16 -7.27
CA VAL A 99 8.49 8.22 -7.86
C VAL A 99 8.00 9.20 -6.79
N ALA A 100 7.56 8.71 -5.62
CA ALA A 100 7.16 9.55 -4.50
C ALA A 100 8.31 10.47 -4.02
N TYR A 101 9.54 9.93 -3.94
CA TYR A 101 10.72 10.74 -3.60
C TYR A 101 10.97 11.85 -4.61
N LEU A 102 10.94 11.51 -5.91
CA LEU A 102 11.14 12.51 -6.98
C LEU A 102 10.05 13.59 -6.94
N TYR A 103 8.80 13.21 -6.72
CA TYR A 103 7.69 14.14 -6.58
C TYR A 103 7.91 15.09 -5.39
N LEU A 104 8.16 14.56 -4.19
CA LEU A 104 8.35 15.35 -2.97
C LEU A 104 9.60 16.25 -3.05
N ARG A 105 10.67 15.79 -3.72
CA ARG A 105 11.93 16.52 -3.80
C ARG A 105 11.92 17.66 -4.83
N PHE A 106 11.27 17.43 -5.98
CA PHE A 106 11.41 18.31 -7.14
C PHE A 106 10.12 19.05 -7.53
N ILE A 107 8.95 18.54 -7.17
CA ILE A 107 7.67 19.09 -7.62
C ILE A 107 6.89 19.71 -6.46
N ASP A 108 6.87 19.05 -5.32
CA ASP A 108 5.98 19.40 -4.21
C ASP A 108 6.40 20.69 -3.49
N HIS A 109 7.70 20.98 -3.38
CA HIS A 109 8.27 22.15 -2.69
C HIS A 109 7.67 22.42 -1.29
N GLY A 110 7.22 21.36 -0.59
CA GLY A 110 6.63 21.45 0.75
C GLY A 110 5.11 21.71 0.77
N ALA A 111 4.45 21.75 -0.38
CA ALA A 111 3.01 22.00 -0.48
C ALA A 111 2.19 20.87 0.21
N PHE A 112 2.66 19.63 0.14
CA PHE A 112 2.04 18.49 0.82
C PHE A 112 2.07 18.66 2.34
N ALA A 113 3.22 19.03 2.92
CA ALA A 113 3.36 19.24 4.35
C ALA A 113 2.49 20.41 4.83
N ALA A 114 2.50 21.52 4.10
CA ALA A 114 1.69 22.71 4.42
C ALA A 114 0.19 22.38 4.42
N GLY A 115 -0.29 21.70 3.38
CA GLY A 115 -1.69 21.33 3.30
C GLY A 115 -2.11 20.28 4.32
N LEU A 116 -1.20 19.34 4.70
CA LEU A 116 -1.49 18.39 5.76
C LEU A 116 -1.64 19.08 7.12
N MET A 117 -0.84 20.12 7.39
CA MET A 117 -0.99 20.94 8.60
C MET A 117 -2.30 21.73 8.60
N GLU A 118 -2.68 22.33 7.46
CA GLU A 118 -3.96 23.04 7.32
C GLU A 118 -5.14 22.09 7.58
N HIS A 119 -5.13 20.90 7.01
CA HIS A 119 -6.18 19.89 7.27
C HIS A 119 -6.23 19.47 8.72
N LEU A 120 -5.08 19.32 9.38
CA LEU A 120 -5.01 19.02 10.80
C LEU A 120 -5.67 20.12 11.63
N GLU A 121 -5.38 21.39 11.33
CA GLU A 121 -5.96 22.53 12.05
C GLU A 121 -7.48 22.58 11.88
N ILE A 122 -8.00 22.40 10.67
CA ILE A 122 -9.43 22.33 10.40
C ILE A 122 -10.08 21.18 11.18
N MET A 123 -9.44 20.01 11.19
CA MET A 123 -9.94 18.85 11.91
C MET A 123 -9.97 19.09 13.42
N ILE A 124 -8.91 19.66 13.98
CA ILE A 124 -8.86 20.02 15.42
C ILE A 124 -9.99 21.00 15.78
N GLN A 125 -10.21 22.04 14.96
CA GLN A 125 -11.29 23.02 15.18
C GLN A 125 -12.67 22.35 15.16
N THR A 126 -12.91 21.47 14.17
CA THR A 126 -14.17 20.74 14.06
C THR A 126 -14.42 19.87 15.27
N PHE A 127 -13.42 19.15 15.68
CA PHE A 127 -13.50 18.27 16.84
C PHE A 127 -13.60 19.03 18.17
N GLN A 128 -12.96 20.18 18.31
CA GLN A 128 -13.12 21.04 19.50
C GLN A 128 -14.56 21.54 19.64
N ALA A 129 -15.22 21.82 18.52
CA ALA A 129 -16.64 22.19 18.54
C ALA A 129 -17.53 21.02 19.01
N GLU A 130 -17.21 19.78 18.61
CA GLU A 130 -17.89 18.58 19.09
C GLU A 130 -17.57 18.27 20.57
N ALA A 131 -16.33 18.48 21.00
CA ALA A 131 -15.91 18.24 22.38
C ALA A 131 -16.66 19.08 23.43
N GLN A 132 -17.17 20.25 23.03
CA GLN A 132 -18.03 21.07 23.88
C GLN A 132 -19.35 20.40 24.26
N THR A 133 -19.72 19.32 23.55
CA THR A 133 -20.93 18.54 23.87
C THR A 133 -20.69 17.43 24.90
N PHE A 134 -19.43 17.14 25.22
CA PHE A 134 -19.07 16.11 26.21
C PHE A 134 -19.36 16.62 27.63
N THR A 135 -20.12 15.84 28.36
CA THR A 135 -20.51 16.17 29.76
C THR A 135 -19.57 15.49 30.79
N ASP A 136 -18.80 14.46 30.34
CA ASP A 136 -17.92 13.69 31.21
C ASP A 136 -16.48 14.22 31.15
N PRO A 137 -15.90 14.70 32.27
CA PRO A 137 -14.54 15.20 32.30
C PRO A 137 -13.48 14.16 31.89
N ALA A 138 -13.71 12.87 32.15
CA ALA A 138 -12.78 11.81 31.80
C ALA A 138 -12.71 11.59 30.28
N GLN A 139 -13.82 11.75 29.56
CA GLN A 139 -13.86 11.69 28.12
C GLN A 139 -13.14 12.89 27.49
N LEU A 140 -13.30 14.07 28.07
CA LEU A 140 -12.63 15.28 27.63
C LEU A 140 -11.10 15.15 27.74
N GLU A 141 -10.60 14.64 28.87
CA GLU A 141 -9.16 14.44 29.08
C GLU A 141 -8.55 13.41 28.10
N GLN A 142 -9.27 12.31 27.83
CA GLN A 142 -8.83 11.31 26.85
C GLN A 142 -8.80 11.89 25.44
N TYR A 143 -9.78 12.73 25.12
CA TYR A 143 -9.89 13.41 23.87
C TYR A 143 -8.73 14.39 23.65
N ASP A 144 -8.45 15.25 24.62
CA ASP A 144 -7.34 16.23 24.56
C ASP A 144 -5.99 15.52 24.37
N LYS A 145 -5.76 14.43 25.09
CA LYS A 145 -4.56 13.59 24.91
C LYS A 145 -4.45 13.01 23.51
N ALA A 146 -5.55 12.52 22.94
CA ALA A 146 -5.57 11.96 21.58
C ALA A 146 -5.27 13.04 20.54
N MET A 147 -5.82 14.24 20.68
CA MET A 147 -5.57 15.38 19.80
C MET A 147 -4.12 15.85 19.88
N GLU A 148 -3.56 15.94 21.08
CA GLU A 148 -2.16 16.34 21.27
C GLU A 148 -1.20 15.33 20.64
N LEU A 149 -1.44 14.03 20.82
CA LEU A 149 -0.65 12.96 20.18
C LEU A 149 -0.73 13.02 18.66
N MET A 150 -1.93 13.30 18.11
CA MET A 150 -2.13 13.45 16.69
C MET A 150 -1.38 14.67 16.14
N ARG A 151 -1.47 15.82 16.85
CA ARG A 151 -0.76 17.04 16.49
C ARG A 151 0.75 16.83 16.49
N GLN A 152 1.30 16.20 17.54
CA GLN A 152 2.71 15.87 17.62
C GLN A 152 3.16 14.95 16.47
N SER A 153 2.37 13.91 16.16
CA SER A 153 2.67 12.96 15.10
C SER A 153 2.69 13.61 13.71
N VAL A 154 1.71 14.47 13.41
CA VAL A 154 1.64 15.18 12.13
C VAL A 154 2.75 16.22 12.03
N THR A 155 3.00 17.00 13.09
CA THR A 155 4.09 17.99 13.11
C THR A 155 5.44 17.31 12.91
N TRP A 156 5.68 16.20 13.58
CA TRP A 156 6.90 15.41 13.39
C TRP A 156 7.02 14.92 11.93
N PHE A 157 5.94 14.37 11.37
CA PHE A 157 5.94 13.88 9.98
C PHE A 157 6.22 15.02 8.98
N CYS A 158 5.59 16.18 9.15
CA CYS A 158 5.77 17.36 8.30
C CYS A 158 7.17 17.98 8.43
N SER A 159 7.87 17.76 9.57
CA SER A 159 9.25 18.21 9.75
C SER A 159 10.29 17.35 9.03
N LEU A 160 9.89 16.17 8.52
CA LEU A 160 10.81 15.25 7.83
C LEU A 160 11.20 15.80 6.46
N PRO A 161 12.48 15.68 6.05
CA PRO A 161 12.88 15.94 4.68
C PRO A 161 12.26 14.88 3.73
N ALA A 162 12.23 15.15 2.43
CA ALA A 162 11.67 14.22 1.42
C ALA A 162 12.21 12.79 1.55
N SER A 163 13.51 12.62 1.87
CA SER A 163 14.11 11.31 2.14
C SER A 163 13.55 10.63 3.39
N GLY A 164 13.23 11.40 4.45
CA GLY A 164 12.62 10.92 5.68
C GLY A 164 11.20 10.41 5.43
N VAL A 165 10.38 11.19 4.73
CA VAL A 165 9.02 10.80 4.33
C VAL A 165 9.06 9.52 3.48
N THR A 166 9.95 9.46 2.48
CA THR A 166 10.10 8.27 1.63
C THR A 166 10.53 7.04 2.42
N LYS A 167 11.45 7.19 3.39
CA LYS A 167 11.85 6.09 4.28
C LYS A 167 10.64 5.56 5.07
N GLN A 168 9.81 6.45 5.59
CA GLN A 168 8.60 6.06 6.33
C GLN A 168 7.59 5.33 5.42
N LEU A 169 7.42 5.80 4.17
CA LEU A 169 6.60 5.11 3.18
C LEU A 169 7.11 3.70 2.85
N ILE A 170 8.44 3.53 2.67
CA ILE A 170 9.06 2.22 2.45
C ILE A 170 8.76 1.30 3.64
N GLN A 171 9.04 1.75 4.86
CA GLN A 171 8.85 0.95 6.06
C GLN A 171 7.39 0.51 6.24
N SER A 172 6.45 1.43 6.08
CA SER A 172 5.01 1.16 6.13
C SER A 172 4.58 0.18 5.04
N SER A 173 5.01 0.42 3.79
CA SER A 173 4.66 -0.44 2.65
C SER A 173 5.23 -1.87 2.79
N LEU A 174 6.44 -2.02 3.31
CA LEU A 174 7.02 -3.34 3.58
C LEU A 174 6.27 -4.08 4.68
N MET A 175 5.87 -3.40 5.74
CA MET A 175 5.10 -4.00 6.83
C MET A 175 3.75 -4.50 6.32
N TRP A 176 2.96 -3.63 5.68
CA TRP A 176 1.65 -3.98 5.14
C TRP A 176 1.75 -4.95 3.97
N GLY A 177 2.75 -4.81 3.10
CA GLY A 177 3.03 -5.70 1.98
C GLY A 177 3.29 -7.14 2.43
N ASN A 178 4.02 -7.35 3.54
CA ASN A 178 4.23 -8.69 4.10
C ASN A 178 2.92 -9.32 4.61
N ILE A 179 2.09 -8.56 5.32
CA ILE A 179 0.80 -9.05 5.81
C ILE A 179 -0.12 -9.40 4.63
N LEU A 180 -0.24 -8.51 3.67
CA LEU A 180 -1.06 -8.73 2.47
C LEU A 180 -0.54 -9.89 1.63
N SER A 181 0.77 -10.06 1.50
CA SER A 181 1.36 -11.15 0.74
C SER A 181 1.02 -12.52 1.34
N LEU A 182 0.99 -12.63 2.66
CA LEU A 182 0.58 -13.85 3.35
C LEU A 182 -0.89 -14.19 3.05
N ILE A 183 -1.78 -13.20 3.17
CA ILE A 183 -3.22 -13.37 2.92
C ILE A 183 -3.47 -13.76 1.46
N ILE A 184 -2.86 -13.03 0.52
CA ILE A 184 -3.03 -13.30 -0.92
C ILE A 184 -2.48 -14.68 -1.26
N ALA A 185 -1.32 -15.08 -0.71
CA ALA A 185 -0.74 -16.39 -0.95
C ALA A 185 -1.63 -17.53 -0.44
N LEU A 186 -2.27 -17.36 0.72
CA LEU A 186 -3.23 -18.34 1.25
C LEU A 186 -4.44 -18.54 0.32
N ILE A 187 -4.96 -17.45 -0.22
CA ILE A 187 -6.14 -17.49 -1.10
C ILE A 187 -5.78 -18.03 -2.50
N THR A 188 -4.59 -17.72 -3.00
CA THR A 188 -4.17 -18.08 -4.37
C THR A 188 -3.54 -19.46 -4.46
N ALA A 189 -3.05 -20.02 -3.36
CA ALA A 189 -2.45 -21.36 -3.35
C ALA A 189 -3.43 -22.45 -3.79
N LYS A 190 -2.99 -23.32 -4.69
CA LYS A 190 -3.74 -24.53 -5.12
C LYS A 190 -2.98 -25.78 -4.73
N LYS A 191 -3.62 -26.66 -3.94
CA LYS A 191 -3.12 -27.99 -3.62
C LYS A 191 -3.47 -28.97 -4.75
N LEU A 192 -2.58 -29.90 -5.05
CA LEU A 192 -2.93 -31.08 -5.86
C LEU A 192 -4.09 -31.82 -5.18
N ARG A 193 -5.23 -31.93 -5.84
CA ARG A 193 -6.24 -32.93 -5.45
C ARG A 193 -5.77 -34.27 -6.01
N ILE A 194 -5.15 -35.08 -5.16
CA ILE A 194 -4.95 -36.49 -5.44
C ILE A 194 -6.35 -37.11 -5.42
N LYS A 195 -6.82 -37.54 -6.60
CA LYS A 195 -8.02 -38.40 -6.72
C LYS A 195 -7.64 -39.83 -6.46
#